data_d82168a1d4d54aa3ffbc30919c73da7e
#
_entry.id   d82168a1d4d54aa3ffbc30919c73da7e
#
_cell.length_a   1.000
_cell.length_b   1.000
_cell.length_c   1.000
_cell.angle_alpha   90.00
_cell.angle_beta   90.00
_cell.angle_gamma   90.00
#
_symmetry.space_group_name_H-M   'P 1'
#
loop_
_entity.id
_entity.type
_entity.pdbx_description
1 polymer ?
#
loop_
_entity_poly.entity_id
_entity_poly.type
_entity_poly.pdbx_seq_one_letter_code
_entity_poly.pdbx_strand_id
1 'polypeptide(L)'
;MVVEADESDGTFLKLPADIAIVTNVDPEHLDHFKTFDAVQEAFRAFVENVPFYGFSVMCTDHPVVQTLVGKIEDHRIVTYGENPQADVRLTDISHAGGSSLFTIALRERAGQALHEIKNLALPMPGRHNALNATAAIAVAHELGVADDVIRNALAKFGGVRRRFTKTGTWNGVTIIDDYGHHPVEIAAVLRAARESTKGQVIAVVQPHRYTRLQALFEQFCSCFNDADVVIVANVYPAGEAPIPGADRDSLVQGLRTHGHRHVVALEGPESLASLIAAMAQPGDYVACLGAGSITQWAYALPAELAALR
;
A
#
# COMPACT_ATOMS: atom_id res chain seq x y z
N MET A 1 18.23 13.56 -7.45
CA MET A 1 16.77 13.80 -7.45
C MET A 1 16.09 12.45 -7.27
N VAL A 2 15.03 12.37 -6.45
CA VAL A 2 14.20 11.16 -6.32
C VAL A 2 12.88 11.43 -7.04
N VAL A 3 12.44 10.49 -7.88
CA VAL A 3 11.24 10.63 -8.72
C VAL A 3 10.39 9.38 -8.52
N GLU A 4 9.08 9.54 -8.31
CA GLU A 4 8.12 8.46 -8.43
C GLU A 4 7.86 8.22 -9.92
N ALA A 5 8.20 7.04 -10.42
CA ALA A 5 8.03 6.66 -11.81
C ALA A 5 6.60 6.12 -11.99
N ASP A 6 5.82 6.74 -12.90
CA ASP A 6 4.45 6.33 -13.21
C ASP A 6 4.48 5.35 -14.40
N GLU A 7 4.06 4.11 -14.15
CA GLU A 7 4.02 3.07 -15.16
C GLU A 7 2.75 3.11 -16.03
N SER A 8 1.74 3.89 -15.65
CA SER A 8 0.39 3.83 -16.22
C SER A 8 0.32 4.02 -17.74
N ASP A 9 1.24 4.79 -18.32
CA ASP A 9 1.31 5.11 -19.76
C ASP A 9 2.66 4.74 -20.40
N GLY A 10 3.54 4.05 -19.66
CA GLY A 10 4.88 3.65 -20.14
C GLY A 10 5.90 4.80 -20.21
N THR A 11 5.57 6.00 -19.73
CA THR A 11 6.53 7.14 -19.75
C THR A 11 7.70 6.93 -18.81
N PHE A 12 7.57 6.09 -17.76
CA PHE A 12 8.67 5.74 -16.86
C PHE A 12 9.89 5.16 -17.58
N LEU A 13 9.71 4.50 -18.71
CA LEU A 13 10.80 3.98 -19.56
C LEU A 13 11.71 5.08 -20.16
N LYS A 14 11.23 6.33 -20.17
CA LYS A 14 11.98 7.48 -20.70
C LYS A 14 12.75 8.23 -19.63
N LEU A 15 12.60 7.85 -18.35
CA LEU A 15 13.31 8.49 -17.25
C LEU A 15 14.76 7.99 -17.20
N PRO A 16 15.77 8.86 -17.27
CA PRO A 16 17.17 8.46 -17.06
C PRO A 16 17.40 8.22 -15.58
N ALA A 17 17.38 6.96 -15.16
CA ALA A 17 17.57 6.56 -13.76
C ALA A 17 18.97 5.97 -13.55
N ASP A 18 19.75 6.51 -12.61
CA ASP A 18 20.99 5.90 -12.14
C ASP A 18 20.70 4.77 -11.14
N ILE A 19 19.57 4.86 -10.45
CA ILE A 19 19.09 3.86 -9.49
C ILE A 19 17.61 3.64 -9.74
N ALA A 20 17.19 2.38 -9.95
CA ALA A 20 15.81 1.98 -10.08
C ALA A 20 15.36 1.20 -8.85
N ILE A 21 14.10 1.38 -8.43
CA ILE A 21 13.48 0.57 -7.38
C ILE A 21 12.24 -0.09 -7.97
N VAL A 22 12.12 -1.41 -7.82
CA VAL A 22 10.94 -2.19 -8.20
C VAL A 22 10.40 -2.92 -6.98
N THR A 23 9.20 -2.52 -6.55
CA THR A 23 8.55 -3.07 -5.35
C THR A 23 7.71 -4.30 -5.66
N ASN A 24 6.86 -4.19 -6.66
CA ASN A 24 5.96 -5.23 -7.15
C ASN A 24 5.66 -5.01 -8.64
N VAL A 25 5.16 -6.03 -9.30
CA VAL A 25 4.68 -5.97 -10.70
C VAL A 25 3.38 -6.77 -10.77
N ASP A 26 2.27 -6.06 -10.76
CA ASP A 26 0.92 -6.62 -10.81
C ASP A 26 0.25 -6.38 -12.15
N PRO A 27 -0.81 -7.11 -12.52
CA PRO A 27 -1.52 -6.93 -13.78
C PRO A 27 -2.39 -5.67 -13.77
N GLU A 28 -1.75 -4.51 -13.68
CA GLU A 28 -2.38 -3.19 -13.77
C GLU A 28 -2.14 -2.53 -15.12
N HIS A 29 -2.89 -1.47 -15.43
CA HIS A 29 -2.76 -0.67 -16.64
C HIS A 29 -2.85 -1.48 -17.96
N LEU A 30 -3.67 -2.54 -17.96
CA LEU A 30 -3.85 -3.40 -19.13
C LEU A 30 -4.61 -2.69 -20.28
N ASP A 31 -5.26 -1.57 -20.02
CA ASP A 31 -5.78 -0.65 -21.03
C ASP A 31 -4.65 -0.07 -21.91
N HIS A 32 -3.47 0.20 -21.32
CA HIS A 32 -2.27 0.64 -22.03
C HIS A 32 -1.45 -0.55 -22.57
N PHE A 33 -1.01 -1.46 -21.72
CA PHE A 33 -0.07 -2.54 -22.07
C PHE A 33 -0.70 -3.72 -22.79
N LYS A 34 -2.04 -3.89 -22.77
CA LYS A 34 -2.83 -4.97 -23.37
C LYS A 34 -2.67 -6.33 -22.71
N THR A 35 -1.46 -6.72 -22.31
CA THR A 35 -1.18 -8.02 -21.67
C THR A 35 -0.27 -7.85 -20.47
N PHE A 36 -0.35 -8.79 -19.52
CA PHE A 36 0.53 -8.77 -18.36
C PHE A 36 2.00 -9.06 -18.73
N ASP A 37 2.24 -9.84 -19.78
CA ASP A 37 3.60 -10.06 -20.29
C ASP A 37 4.23 -8.77 -20.79
N ALA A 38 3.44 -7.88 -21.43
CA ALA A 38 3.92 -6.57 -21.86
C ALA A 38 4.26 -5.65 -20.66
N VAL A 39 3.51 -5.74 -19.55
CA VAL A 39 3.85 -5.04 -18.29
C VAL A 39 5.20 -5.56 -17.78
N GLN A 40 5.38 -6.87 -17.67
CA GLN A 40 6.63 -7.46 -17.19
C GLN A 40 7.83 -7.07 -18.05
N GLU A 41 7.67 -7.05 -19.38
CA GLU A 41 8.74 -6.64 -20.29
C GLU A 41 9.07 -5.15 -20.18
N ALA A 42 8.08 -4.30 -19.93
CA ALA A 42 8.31 -2.88 -19.66
C ALA A 42 9.13 -2.67 -18.36
N PHE A 43 8.80 -3.40 -17.28
CA PHE A 43 9.60 -3.34 -16.05
C PHE A 43 11.01 -3.91 -16.23
N ARG A 44 11.16 -4.96 -17.04
CA ARG A 44 12.48 -5.46 -17.41
C ARG A 44 13.29 -4.38 -18.13
N ALA A 45 12.73 -3.78 -19.17
CA ALA A 45 13.38 -2.70 -19.91
C ALA A 45 13.72 -1.50 -19.02
N PHE A 46 12.86 -1.15 -18.05
CA PHE A 46 13.15 -0.10 -17.08
C PHE A 46 14.40 -0.38 -16.25
N VAL A 47 14.57 -1.61 -15.78
CA VAL A 47 15.77 -2.02 -15.03
C VAL A 47 17.00 -2.07 -15.94
N GLU A 48 16.88 -2.60 -17.16
CA GLU A 48 17.96 -2.71 -18.13
C GLU A 48 18.42 -1.33 -18.68
N ASN A 49 17.59 -0.30 -18.56
CA ASN A 49 17.97 1.08 -18.89
C ASN A 49 18.88 1.76 -17.86
N VAL A 50 19.04 1.17 -16.66
CA VAL A 50 19.97 1.68 -15.64
C VAL A 50 21.40 1.52 -16.16
N PRO A 51 22.22 2.58 -16.14
CA PRO A 51 23.57 2.51 -16.69
C PRO A 51 24.48 1.59 -15.88
N PHE A 52 25.57 1.11 -16.47
CA PHE A 52 26.50 0.13 -15.88
C PHE A 52 27.10 0.56 -14.52
N TYR A 53 27.14 1.83 -14.22
CA TYR A 53 27.61 2.38 -12.94
C TYR A 53 26.50 2.51 -11.90
N GLY A 54 25.26 2.36 -12.31
CA GLY A 54 24.08 2.36 -11.44
C GLY A 54 23.74 1.00 -10.87
N PHE A 55 22.59 0.89 -10.25
CA PHE A 55 22.06 -0.38 -9.74
C PHE A 55 20.53 -0.35 -9.59
N SER A 56 19.92 -1.52 -9.48
CA SER A 56 18.49 -1.65 -9.26
C SER A 56 18.22 -2.36 -7.94
N VAL A 57 17.23 -1.89 -7.18
CA VAL A 57 16.77 -2.47 -5.90
C VAL A 57 15.44 -3.17 -6.16
N MET A 58 15.39 -4.51 -5.99
CA MET A 58 14.27 -5.34 -6.45
C MET A 58 13.72 -6.23 -5.33
N CYS A 59 12.39 -6.20 -5.12
CA CYS A 59 11.71 -6.96 -4.08
C CYS A 59 11.54 -8.43 -4.45
N THR A 60 12.31 -9.33 -3.84
CA THR A 60 12.22 -10.78 -4.11
C THR A 60 11.09 -11.49 -3.37
N ASP A 61 10.32 -10.80 -2.55
CA ASP A 61 9.09 -11.35 -1.96
C ASP A 61 7.95 -11.40 -2.99
N HIS A 62 8.04 -10.59 -4.05
CA HIS A 62 7.06 -10.60 -5.13
C HIS A 62 7.47 -11.59 -6.22
N PRO A 63 6.64 -12.61 -6.55
CA PRO A 63 7.03 -13.70 -7.46
C PRO A 63 7.46 -13.24 -8.86
N VAL A 64 6.77 -12.23 -9.41
CA VAL A 64 7.10 -11.70 -10.73
C VAL A 64 8.42 -10.95 -10.70
N VAL A 65 8.67 -10.13 -9.66
CA VAL A 65 9.94 -9.43 -9.49
C VAL A 65 11.08 -10.42 -9.30
N GLN A 66 10.88 -11.47 -8.51
CA GLN A 66 11.85 -12.55 -8.34
C GLN A 66 12.20 -13.23 -9.68
N THR A 67 11.19 -13.45 -10.53
CA THR A 67 11.38 -14.01 -11.87
C THR A 67 12.17 -13.04 -12.77
N LEU A 68 11.89 -11.73 -12.68
CA LEU A 68 12.62 -10.70 -13.44
C LEU A 68 14.09 -10.65 -13.04
N VAL A 69 14.41 -10.73 -11.73
CA VAL A 69 15.79 -10.80 -11.24
C VAL A 69 16.57 -11.93 -11.91
N GLY A 70 15.95 -13.09 -12.10
CA GLY A 70 16.57 -14.22 -12.77
C GLY A 70 16.74 -14.08 -14.30
N LYS A 71 16.09 -13.12 -14.93
CA LYS A 71 16.13 -12.87 -16.39
C LYS A 71 17.05 -11.70 -16.78
N ILE A 72 17.42 -10.86 -15.83
CA ILE A 72 18.26 -9.68 -16.09
C ILE A 72 19.72 -10.06 -15.91
N GLU A 73 20.48 -9.92 -17.00
CA GLU A 73 21.91 -10.20 -17.05
C GLU A 73 22.69 -8.88 -17.16
N ASP A 74 23.96 -8.88 -16.78
CA ASP A 74 24.91 -7.76 -16.92
C ASP A 74 24.50 -6.44 -16.21
N HIS A 75 23.55 -6.50 -15.26
CA HIS A 75 23.13 -5.34 -14.47
C HIS A 75 23.34 -5.62 -12.97
N ARG A 76 23.74 -4.58 -12.25
CA ARG A 76 23.87 -4.66 -10.81
C ARG A 76 22.51 -4.62 -10.14
N ILE A 77 22.12 -5.72 -9.52
CA ILE A 77 20.87 -5.84 -8.75
C ILE A 77 21.20 -5.98 -7.27
N VAL A 78 20.48 -5.29 -6.42
CA VAL A 78 20.40 -5.45 -4.97
C VAL A 78 19.01 -5.95 -4.64
N THR A 79 18.92 -7.17 -4.14
CA THR A 79 17.64 -7.77 -3.77
C THR A 79 17.23 -7.37 -2.37
N TYR A 80 15.93 -7.15 -2.15
CA TYR A 80 15.41 -6.90 -0.80
C TYR A 80 14.11 -7.64 -0.55
N GLY A 81 13.77 -7.80 0.74
CA GLY A 81 12.53 -8.44 1.17
C GLY A 81 12.68 -9.16 2.50
N GLU A 82 11.75 -10.03 2.84
CA GLU A 82 11.86 -10.97 3.96
C GLU A 82 12.44 -12.31 3.51
N ASN A 83 12.54 -12.53 2.20
CA ASN A 83 13.16 -13.70 1.61
C ASN A 83 14.56 -13.92 2.20
N PRO A 84 14.88 -15.12 2.73
CA PRO A 84 16.20 -15.42 3.32
C PRO A 84 17.39 -15.22 2.37
N GLN A 85 17.15 -15.20 1.06
CA GLN A 85 18.19 -14.99 0.05
C GLN A 85 18.39 -13.54 -0.36
N ALA A 86 17.53 -12.61 0.13
CA ALA A 86 17.65 -11.19 -0.18
C ALA A 86 18.97 -10.62 0.39
N ASP A 87 19.58 -9.69 -0.36
CA ASP A 87 20.80 -8.98 0.06
C ASP A 87 20.50 -8.04 1.24
N VAL A 88 19.32 -7.42 1.23
CA VAL A 88 18.80 -6.53 2.28
C VAL A 88 17.51 -7.13 2.84
N ARG A 89 17.62 -7.77 3.99
CA ARG A 89 16.53 -8.56 4.53
C ARG A 89 15.82 -7.86 5.69
N LEU A 90 14.49 -7.71 5.57
CA LEU A 90 13.63 -7.30 6.67
C LEU A 90 13.42 -8.47 7.65
N THR A 91 13.68 -8.22 8.94
CA THR A 91 13.49 -9.20 10.03
C THR A 91 12.84 -8.54 11.24
N ASP A 92 12.34 -9.34 12.16
CA ASP A 92 11.87 -8.92 13.50
C ASP A 92 10.88 -7.75 13.49
N ILE A 93 9.93 -7.76 12.54
CA ILE A 93 8.94 -6.70 12.44
C ILE A 93 7.87 -6.82 13.53
N SER A 94 7.56 -5.70 14.17
CA SER A 94 6.44 -5.54 15.10
C SER A 94 5.73 -4.20 14.88
N HIS A 95 4.43 -4.15 15.21
CA HIS A 95 3.61 -2.97 15.03
C HIS A 95 3.00 -2.54 16.37
N ALA A 96 3.12 -1.26 16.71
CA ALA A 96 2.49 -0.70 17.90
C ALA A 96 2.24 0.80 17.75
N GLY A 97 1.06 1.26 18.18
CA GLY A 97 0.75 2.70 18.26
C GLY A 97 0.82 3.45 16.91
N GLY A 98 0.53 2.77 15.80
CA GLY A 98 0.61 3.38 14.47
C GLY A 98 2.02 3.47 13.89
N SER A 99 2.98 2.71 14.45
CA SER A 99 4.38 2.66 14.01
C SER A 99 4.83 1.22 13.81
N SER A 100 5.86 1.04 12.99
CA SER A 100 6.57 -0.23 12.83
C SER A 100 7.95 -0.16 13.45
N LEU A 101 8.35 -1.22 14.15
CA LEU A 101 9.70 -1.43 14.66
C LEU A 101 10.25 -2.71 14.01
N PHE A 102 11.44 -2.64 13.41
CA PHE A 102 12.00 -3.75 12.67
C PHE A 102 13.54 -3.73 12.66
N THR A 103 14.12 -4.83 12.20
CA THR A 103 15.55 -5.01 11.98
C THR A 103 15.81 -5.25 10.50
N ILE A 104 16.92 -4.73 9.98
CA ILE A 104 17.44 -5.04 8.66
C ILE A 104 18.74 -5.84 8.81
N ALA A 105 18.81 -6.98 8.13
CA ALA A 105 20.02 -7.75 7.97
C ALA A 105 20.59 -7.51 6.57
N LEU A 106 21.81 -7.00 6.49
CA LEU A 106 22.52 -6.68 5.25
C LEU A 106 23.56 -7.77 4.99
N ARG A 107 23.51 -8.35 3.80
CA ARG A 107 24.53 -9.31 3.37
C ARG A 107 25.69 -8.56 2.73
N GLU A 108 26.84 -8.53 3.37
CA GLU A 108 28.04 -7.98 2.76
C GLU A 108 28.49 -8.81 1.55
N ARG A 109 29.02 -8.13 0.53
CA ARG A 109 29.57 -8.79 -0.65
C ARG A 109 30.78 -9.63 -0.25
N ALA A 110 30.93 -10.81 -0.89
CA ALA A 110 31.99 -11.77 -0.69
C ALA A 110 31.87 -12.70 0.53
N GLY A 111 30.68 -12.96 1.06
CA GLY A 111 30.44 -13.99 2.08
C GLY A 111 30.91 -13.61 3.48
N GLN A 112 31.09 -12.33 3.76
CA GLN A 112 31.44 -11.80 5.06
C GLN A 112 30.21 -11.59 5.96
N ALA A 113 30.47 -11.26 7.22
CA ALA A 113 29.51 -11.25 8.31
C ALA A 113 28.24 -10.46 8.00
N LEU A 114 27.13 -11.00 8.47
CA LEU A 114 25.83 -10.34 8.44
C LEU A 114 25.91 -9.04 9.25
N HIS A 115 25.72 -7.90 8.59
CA HIS A 115 25.58 -6.62 9.27
C HIS A 115 24.12 -6.36 9.59
N GLU A 116 23.79 -6.03 10.84
CA GLU A 116 22.41 -5.80 11.26
C GLU A 116 22.19 -4.36 11.75
N ILE A 117 21.16 -3.71 11.21
CA ILE A 117 20.66 -2.43 11.72
C ILE A 117 19.41 -2.72 12.53
N LYS A 118 19.55 -2.78 13.87
CA LYS A 118 18.46 -3.15 14.78
C LYS A 118 17.62 -1.96 15.21
N ASN A 119 16.38 -2.26 15.63
CA ASN A 119 15.46 -1.29 16.23
C ASN A 119 15.21 -0.04 15.36
N LEU A 120 14.99 -0.26 14.07
CA LEU A 120 14.58 0.79 13.16
C LEU A 120 13.11 1.13 13.41
N ALA A 121 12.81 2.37 13.73
CA ALA A 121 11.46 2.86 13.97
C ALA A 121 10.97 3.62 12.74
N LEU A 122 9.80 3.23 12.22
CA LEU A 122 9.09 3.92 11.15
C LEU A 122 7.71 4.34 11.67
N PRO A 123 7.38 5.65 11.71
CA PRO A 123 6.07 6.12 12.16
C PRO A 123 4.97 5.89 11.10
N MET A 124 4.94 4.69 10.56
CA MET A 124 3.92 4.15 9.67
C MET A 124 3.71 2.66 10.00
N PRO A 125 2.49 2.19 10.21
CA PRO A 125 2.23 0.78 10.44
C PRO A 125 2.16 0.03 9.12
N GLY A 126 2.22 -1.29 9.21
CA GLY A 126 2.04 -2.21 8.10
C GLY A 126 3.35 -2.70 7.50
N ARG A 127 3.36 -4.02 7.26
CA ARG A 127 4.49 -4.75 6.68
C ARG A 127 4.94 -4.17 5.34
N HIS A 128 4.00 -3.76 4.49
CA HIS A 128 4.30 -3.15 3.19
C HIS A 128 5.08 -1.83 3.32
N ASN A 129 4.78 -1.00 4.35
CA ASN A 129 5.54 0.22 4.61
C ASN A 129 6.95 -0.08 5.11
N ALA A 130 7.12 -1.11 5.93
CA ALA A 130 8.46 -1.56 6.35
C ALA A 130 9.26 -2.12 5.16
N LEU A 131 8.63 -2.85 4.22
CA LEU A 131 9.27 -3.29 2.98
C LEU A 131 9.67 -2.10 2.09
N ASN A 132 8.82 -1.11 1.94
CA ASN A 132 9.16 0.12 1.20
C ASN A 132 10.33 0.87 1.86
N ALA A 133 10.36 0.94 3.19
CA ALA A 133 11.49 1.48 3.93
C ALA A 133 12.77 0.64 3.73
N THR A 134 12.64 -0.69 3.64
CA THR A 134 13.77 -1.60 3.35
C THR A 134 14.41 -1.28 1.99
N ALA A 135 13.60 -0.98 0.97
CA ALA A 135 14.11 -0.54 -0.33
C ALA A 135 14.91 0.77 -0.22
N ALA A 136 14.38 1.74 0.53
CA ALA A 136 15.08 3.01 0.77
C ALA A 136 16.39 2.82 1.56
N ILE A 137 16.39 1.91 2.55
CA ILE A 137 17.59 1.53 3.30
C ILE A 137 18.62 0.87 2.39
N ALA A 138 18.19 -0.01 1.49
CA ALA A 138 19.06 -0.64 0.50
C ALA A 138 19.79 0.41 -0.35
N VAL A 139 19.07 1.40 -0.87
CA VAL A 139 19.67 2.51 -1.61
C VAL A 139 20.62 3.32 -0.75
N ALA A 140 20.22 3.69 0.47
CA ALA A 140 21.05 4.48 1.37
C ALA A 140 22.35 3.77 1.74
N HIS A 141 22.26 2.48 2.04
CA HIS A 141 23.43 1.64 2.36
C HIS A 141 24.41 1.54 1.17
N GLU A 142 23.90 1.32 -0.04
CA GLU A 142 24.71 1.24 -1.26
C GLU A 142 25.37 2.58 -1.62
N LEU A 143 24.79 3.69 -1.18
CA LEU A 143 25.37 5.03 -1.28
C LEU A 143 26.31 5.38 -0.13
N GLY A 144 26.57 4.45 0.81
CA GLY A 144 27.49 4.66 1.93
C GLY A 144 26.95 5.54 3.06
N VAL A 145 25.61 5.66 3.18
CA VAL A 145 24.99 6.40 4.29
C VAL A 145 25.15 5.59 5.58
N ALA A 146 25.63 6.23 6.64
CA ALA A 146 25.86 5.58 7.93
C ALA A 146 24.55 5.16 8.62
N ASP A 147 24.56 4.07 9.38
CA ASP A 147 23.40 3.46 10.02
C ASP A 147 22.65 4.39 10.97
N ASP A 148 23.39 5.24 11.70
CA ASP A 148 22.79 6.22 12.60
C ASP A 148 22.01 7.29 11.84
N VAL A 149 22.48 7.69 10.66
CA VAL A 149 21.77 8.63 9.76
C VAL A 149 20.50 7.97 9.22
N ILE A 150 20.57 6.72 8.76
CA ILE A 150 19.43 5.94 8.30
C ILE A 150 18.37 5.85 9.42
N ARG A 151 18.79 5.44 10.62
CA ARG A 151 17.93 5.30 11.79
C ARG A 151 17.22 6.61 12.14
N ASN A 152 17.96 7.71 12.20
CA ASN A 152 17.44 9.02 12.54
C ASN A 152 16.49 9.56 11.48
N ALA A 153 16.76 9.31 10.20
CA ALA A 153 15.90 9.70 9.09
C ALA A 153 14.56 8.98 9.13
N LEU A 154 14.57 7.65 9.34
CA LEU A 154 13.36 6.85 9.44
C LEU A 154 12.50 7.26 10.64
N ALA A 155 13.09 7.44 11.82
CA ALA A 155 12.37 7.82 13.04
C ALA A 155 11.72 9.22 12.92
N LYS A 156 12.27 10.11 12.10
CA LYS A 156 11.75 11.46 11.83
C LYS A 156 10.87 11.53 10.60
N PHE A 157 10.65 10.41 9.91
CA PHE A 157 9.85 10.41 8.71
C PHE A 157 8.40 10.77 9.01
N GLY A 158 7.89 11.80 8.35
CA GLY A 158 6.54 12.33 8.59
C GLY A 158 5.41 11.52 7.94
N GLY A 159 5.71 10.38 7.35
CA GLY A 159 4.76 9.59 6.57
C GLY A 159 4.51 10.14 5.16
N VAL A 160 3.67 9.47 4.42
CA VAL A 160 3.20 9.88 3.09
C VAL A 160 1.72 10.21 3.21
N ARG A 161 1.30 11.35 2.65
CA ARG A 161 -0.12 11.71 2.64
C ARG A 161 -0.93 10.64 1.93
N ARG A 162 -2.12 10.34 2.48
CA ARG A 162 -2.99 9.29 1.95
C ARG A 162 -2.35 7.88 1.95
N ARG A 163 -1.40 7.61 2.85
CA ARG A 163 -0.84 6.29 3.13
C ARG A 163 -0.93 6.06 4.63
N PHE A 164 -1.98 5.39 5.07
CA PHE A 164 -2.33 5.16 6.48
C PHE A 164 -2.31 6.45 7.31
N THR A 165 -2.80 7.55 6.73
CA THR A 165 -2.73 8.88 7.37
C THR A 165 -3.82 9.02 8.41
N LYS A 166 -3.44 9.20 9.67
CA LYS A 166 -4.38 9.51 10.75
C LYS A 166 -4.92 10.93 10.55
N THR A 167 -6.22 11.05 10.25
CA THR A 167 -6.89 12.35 10.06
C THR A 167 -7.44 12.92 11.35
N GLY A 168 -7.74 12.06 12.33
CA GLY A 168 -8.20 12.48 13.64
C GLY A 168 -8.61 11.33 14.54
N THR A 169 -9.18 11.72 15.69
CA THR A 169 -9.79 10.79 16.66
C THR A 169 -11.12 11.36 17.13
N TRP A 170 -12.05 10.46 17.43
CA TRP A 170 -13.32 10.78 18.05
C TRP A 170 -13.67 9.70 19.08
N ASN A 171 -13.94 10.07 20.34
CA ASN A 171 -14.26 9.15 21.44
C ASN A 171 -13.36 7.90 21.51
N GLY A 172 -12.05 8.06 21.26
CA GLY A 172 -11.10 6.94 21.22
C GLY A 172 -11.11 6.12 19.93
N VAL A 173 -11.95 6.43 18.96
CA VAL A 173 -11.94 5.88 17.60
C VAL A 173 -10.86 6.59 16.79
N THR A 174 -10.01 5.85 16.09
CA THR A 174 -8.99 6.40 15.19
C THR A 174 -9.51 6.41 13.75
N ILE A 175 -9.38 7.55 13.06
CA ILE A 175 -9.81 7.71 11.67
C ILE A 175 -8.57 7.83 10.79
N ILE A 176 -8.52 7.03 9.73
CA ILE A 176 -7.41 6.94 8.78
C ILE A 176 -7.90 7.22 7.36
N ASP A 177 -7.06 7.91 6.59
CA ASP A 177 -7.20 8.09 5.13
C ASP A 177 -6.11 7.31 4.43
N ASP A 178 -6.50 6.48 3.44
CA ASP A 178 -5.57 5.75 2.60
C ASP A 178 -5.99 5.78 1.12
N TYR A 179 -5.01 5.91 0.25
CA TYR A 179 -5.21 5.95 -1.20
C TYR A 179 -5.54 4.58 -1.80
N GLY A 180 -5.39 3.51 -1.03
CA GLY A 180 -5.63 2.14 -1.46
C GLY A 180 -6.97 1.99 -2.18
N HIS A 181 -6.90 1.65 -3.45
CA HIS A 181 -8.05 1.53 -4.35
C HIS A 181 -8.00 0.26 -5.21
N HIS A 182 -6.89 -0.48 -5.14
CA HIS A 182 -6.75 -1.82 -5.68
C HIS A 182 -6.98 -2.85 -4.56
N PRO A 183 -7.59 -4.03 -4.81
CA PRO A 183 -7.87 -5.05 -3.77
C PRO A 183 -6.64 -5.45 -2.94
N VAL A 184 -5.47 -5.58 -3.55
CA VAL A 184 -4.22 -5.91 -2.85
C VAL A 184 -3.81 -4.80 -1.87
N GLU A 185 -3.92 -3.53 -2.28
CA GLU A 185 -3.64 -2.38 -1.41
C GLU A 185 -4.62 -2.31 -0.24
N ILE A 186 -5.94 -2.46 -0.54
CA ILE A 186 -7.01 -2.48 0.47
C ILE A 186 -6.73 -3.55 1.53
N ALA A 187 -6.44 -4.78 1.12
CA ALA A 187 -6.11 -5.87 2.04
C ALA A 187 -4.89 -5.55 2.91
N ALA A 188 -3.84 -4.95 2.33
CA ALA A 188 -2.63 -4.56 3.06
C ALA A 188 -2.91 -3.48 4.12
N VAL A 189 -3.71 -2.47 3.78
CA VAL A 189 -4.11 -1.40 4.71
C VAL A 189 -4.99 -1.93 5.83
N LEU A 190 -5.97 -2.77 5.52
CA LEU A 190 -6.87 -3.36 6.53
C LEU A 190 -6.11 -4.29 7.48
N ARG A 191 -5.15 -5.06 6.98
CA ARG A 191 -4.25 -5.84 7.84
C ARG A 191 -3.44 -4.95 8.76
N ALA A 192 -2.86 -3.86 8.27
CA ALA A 192 -2.13 -2.89 9.11
C ALA A 192 -3.04 -2.25 10.18
N ALA A 193 -4.30 -1.95 9.84
CA ALA A 193 -5.29 -1.46 10.80
C ALA A 193 -5.60 -2.53 11.86
N ARG A 194 -5.81 -3.79 11.45
CA ARG A 194 -6.07 -4.93 12.34
C ARG A 194 -4.90 -5.17 13.32
N GLU A 195 -3.67 -5.09 12.84
CA GLU A 195 -2.47 -5.24 13.68
C GLU A 195 -2.27 -4.06 14.66
N SER A 196 -2.86 -2.90 14.36
CA SER A 196 -2.76 -1.68 15.17
C SER A 196 -3.81 -1.59 16.28
N THR A 197 -4.88 -2.39 16.26
CA THR A 197 -5.95 -2.36 17.24
C THR A 197 -6.45 -3.74 17.65
N LYS A 198 -7.01 -3.82 18.87
CA LYS A 198 -7.84 -4.96 19.34
C LYS A 198 -9.33 -4.70 19.18
N GLY A 199 -9.72 -3.46 18.83
CA GLY A 199 -11.09 -3.08 18.53
C GLY A 199 -11.53 -3.52 17.13
N GLN A 200 -12.66 -3.00 16.67
CA GLN A 200 -13.14 -3.25 15.32
C GLN A 200 -12.35 -2.45 14.28
N VAL A 201 -12.24 -3.01 13.09
CA VAL A 201 -11.80 -2.31 11.88
C VAL A 201 -13.02 -2.09 10.99
N ILE A 202 -13.39 -0.84 10.82
CA ILE A 202 -14.50 -0.39 9.98
C ILE A 202 -13.91 0.16 8.69
N ALA A 203 -14.07 -0.57 7.59
CA ALA A 203 -13.66 -0.13 6.27
C ALA A 203 -14.75 0.73 5.63
N VAL A 204 -14.39 1.94 5.20
CA VAL A 204 -15.24 2.78 4.34
C VAL A 204 -14.57 2.83 2.98
N VAL A 205 -15.16 2.19 1.97
CA VAL A 205 -14.55 2.09 0.65
C VAL A 205 -15.32 2.87 -0.38
N GLN A 206 -14.60 3.68 -1.18
CA GLN A 206 -15.11 4.29 -2.39
C GLN A 206 -14.40 3.64 -3.59
N PRO A 207 -15.03 2.67 -4.28
CA PRO A 207 -14.44 2.09 -5.47
C PRO A 207 -14.12 3.17 -6.51
N HIS A 208 -12.97 3.06 -7.16
CA HIS A 208 -12.48 4.05 -8.10
C HIS A 208 -12.43 3.46 -9.50
N ARG A 209 -13.21 4.03 -10.43
CA ARG A 209 -13.52 3.61 -11.81
C ARG A 209 -14.38 2.35 -11.89
N TYR A 210 -15.37 2.41 -12.76
CA TYR A 210 -16.26 1.28 -13.04
C TYR A 210 -15.52 0.14 -13.73
N THR A 211 -14.59 0.45 -14.63
CA THR A 211 -13.79 -0.55 -15.34
C THR A 211 -12.91 -1.36 -14.40
N ARG A 212 -12.28 -0.74 -13.39
CA ARG A 212 -11.50 -1.46 -12.37
C ARG A 212 -12.39 -2.34 -11.50
N LEU A 213 -13.52 -1.81 -11.02
CA LEU A 213 -14.44 -2.60 -10.21
C LEU A 213 -14.95 -3.82 -10.99
N GLN A 214 -15.28 -3.66 -12.28
CA GLN A 214 -15.69 -4.78 -13.12
C GLN A 214 -14.58 -5.82 -13.31
N ALA A 215 -13.38 -5.37 -13.66
CA ALA A 215 -12.26 -6.26 -13.95
C ALA A 215 -11.78 -7.07 -12.72
N LEU A 216 -11.89 -6.49 -11.52
CA LEU A 216 -11.38 -7.05 -10.27
C LEU A 216 -12.50 -7.40 -9.28
N PHE A 217 -13.72 -7.62 -9.76
CA PHE A 217 -14.91 -7.77 -8.90
C PHE A 217 -14.74 -8.85 -7.83
N GLU A 218 -14.27 -10.03 -8.23
CA GLU A 218 -14.05 -11.16 -7.32
C GLU A 218 -12.98 -10.85 -6.25
N GLN A 219 -11.92 -10.14 -6.64
CA GLN A 219 -10.88 -9.71 -5.71
C GLN A 219 -11.43 -8.65 -4.73
N PHE A 220 -12.29 -7.72 -5.20
CA PHE A 220 -12.97 -6.79 -4.30
C PHE A 220 -13.88 -7.51 -3.32
N CYS A 221 -14.57 -8.57 -3.72
CA CYS A 221 -15.42 -9.35 -2.83
C CYS A 221 -14.66 -10.08 -1.70
N SER A 222 -13.35 -10.23 -1.82
CA SER A 222 -12.52 -11.00 -0.88
C SER A 222 -11.44 -10.20 -0.14
N CYS A 223 -11.18 -8.94 -0.51
CA CYS A 223 -10.07 -8.16 0.06
C CYS A 223 -10.36 -7.54 1.45
N PHE A 224 -11.58 -7.62 1.96
CA PHE A 224 -12.01 -6.99 3.22
C PHE A 224 -11.99 -7.93 4.43
N ASN A 225 -11.35 -9.07 4.37
CA ASN A 225 -11.38 -10.08 5.43
C ASN A 225 -10.83 -9.60 6.79
N ASP A 226 -9.96 -8.60 6.80
CA ASP A 226 -9.42 -7.99 8.03
C ASP A 226 -10.32 -6.85 8.59
N ALA A 227 -11.46 -6.53 7.92
CA ALA A 227 -12.46 -5.60 8.42
C ALA A 227 -13.63 -6.33 9.09
N ASP A 228 -14.14 -5.79 10.21
CA ASP A 228 -15.35 -6.29 10.87
C ASP A 228 -16.62 -5.76 10.19
N VAL A 229 -16.53 -4.52 9.67
CA VAL A 229 -17.63 -3.84 8.97
C VAL A 229 -17.09 -3.26 7.69
N VAL A 230 -17.85 -3.39 6.59
CA VAL A 230 -17.55 -2.74 5.30
C VAL A 230 -18.69 -1.80 4.93
N ILE A 231 -18.39 -0.52 4.81
CA ILE A 231 -19.30 0.52 4.34
C ILE A 231 -18.90 0.85 2.90
N VAL A 232 -19.78 0.57 1.95
CA VAL A 232 -19.49 0.73 0.52
C VAL A 232 -20.19 2.00 0.01
N ALA A 233 -19.39 2.92 -0.50
CA ALA A 233 -19.88 4.15 -1.14
C ALA A 233 -20.11 3.95 -2.65
N ASN A 234 -20.78 4.92 -3.27
CA ASN A 234 -20.92 4.95 -4.73
C ASN A 234 -19.54 5.01 -5.40
N VAL A 235 -19.42 4.37 -6.57
CA VAL A 235 -18.20 4.37 -7.37
C VAL A 235 -17.82 5.82 -7.74
N TYR A 236 -16.57 6.17 -7.55
CA TYR A 236 -16.00 7.41 -8.09
C TYR A 236 -15.68 7.19 -9.58
N PRO A 237 -16.38 7.86 -10.49
CA PRO A 237 -16.35 7.51 -11.91
C PRO A 237 -15.04 7.88 -12.61
N ALA A 238 -14.32 8.90 -12.15
CA ALA A 238 -13.09 9.40 -12.78
C ALA A 238 -13.24 9.65 -14.31
N GLY A 239 -14.41 10.14 -14.72
CA GLY A 239 -14.72 10.40 -16.13
C GLY A 239 -15.32 9.22 -16.91
N GLU A 240 -15.46 8.05 -16.30
CA GLU A 240 -16.06 6.88 -16.95
C GLU A 240 -17.60 6.92 -16.87
N ALA A 241 -18.26 6.32 -17.86
CA ALA A 241 -19.69 6.05 -17.82
C ALA A 241 -19.97 4.84 -16.89
N PRO A 242 -21.13 4.80 -16.22
CA PRO A 242 -21.54 3.65 -15.41
C PRO A 242 -21.58 2.36 -16.22
N ILE A 243 -21.12 1.28 -15.60
CA ILE A 243 -21.13 -0.08 -16.16
C ILE A 243 -22.12 -0.93 -15.35
N PRO A 244 -23.12 -1.56 -15.98
CA PRO A 244 -24.05 -2.44 -15.28
C PRO A 244 -23.34 -3.56 -14.53
N GLY A 245 -23.69 -3.76 -13.25
CA GLY A 245 -23.05 -4.77 -12.39
C GLY A 245 -21.70 -4.35 -11.75
N ALA A 246 -21.19 -3.17 -12.09
CA ALA A 246 -19.98 -2.60 -11.47
C ALA A 246 -20.35 -1.37 -10.65
N ASP A 247 -21.24 -1.52 -9.69
CA ASP A 247 -21.75 -0.45 -8.84
C ASP A 247 -21.69 -0.82 -7.35
N ARG A 248 -22.07 0.14 -6.48
CA ARG A 248 -22.14 -0.01 -5.03
C ARG A 248 -22.96 -1.23 -4.61
N ASP A 249 -24.15 -1.34 -5.15
CA ASP A 249 -25.12 -2.35 -4.70
C ASP A 249 -24.71 -3.75 -5.14
N SER A 250 -24.13 -3.86 -6.33
CA SER A 250 -23.51 -5.11 -6.81
C SER A 250 -22.35 -5.53 -5.92
N LEU A 251 -21.46 -4.60 -5.51
CA LEU A 251 -20.36 -4.92 -4.61
C LEU A 251 -20.85 -5.30 -3.21
N VAL A 252 -21.85 -4.61 -2.66
CA VAL A 252 -22.50 -4.96 -1.40
C VAL A 252 -23.04 -6.39 -1.44
N GLN A 253 -23.73 -6.74 -2.52
CA GLN A 253 -24.27 -8.08 -2.71
C GLN A 253 -23.14 -9.12 -2.88
N GLY A 254 -22.10 -8.79 -3.65
CA GLY A 254 -20.93 -9.63 -3.84
C GLY A 254 -20.22 -9.96 -2.51
N LEU A 255 -19.94 -8.95 -1.70
CA LEU A 255 -19.34 -9.11 -0.37
C LEU A 255 -20.18 -10.03 0.53
N ARG A 256 -21.50 -9.83 0.56
CA ARG A 256 -22.41 -10.69 1.33
C ARG A 256 -22.41 -12.14 0.85
N THR A 257 -22.39 -12.33 -0.46
CA THR A 257 -22.33 -13.67 -1.07
C THR A 257 -21.00 -14.38 -0.76
N HIS A 258 -19.91 -13.62 -0.63
CA HIS A 258 -18.60 -14.14 -0.20
C HIS A 258 -18.46 -14.27 1.33
N GLY A 259 -19.55 -14.09 2.08
CA GLY A 259 -19.62 -14.39 3.50
C GLY A 259 -19.27 -13.23 4.44
N HIS A 260 -19.10 -12.02 3.94
CA HIS A 260 -18.90 -10.86 4.81
C HIS A 260 -20.20 -10.50 5.52
N ARG A 261 -20.20 -10.55 6.88
CA ARG A 261 -21.44 -10.49 7.67
C ARG A 261 -22.02 -9.09 7.80
N HIS A 262 -21.16 -8.07 7.90
CA HIS A 262 -21.56 -6.70 8.17
C HIS A 262 -21.16 -5.80 6.98
N VAL A 263 -22.05 -5.71 6.00
CA VAL A 263 -21.86 -4.86 4.81
C VAL A 263 -23.01 -3.87 4.71
N VAL A 264 -22.68 -2.59 4.61
CA VAL A 264 -23.61 -1.47 4.58
C VAL A 264 -23.40 -0.66 3.30
N ALA A 265 -24.47 -0.35 2.57
CA ALA A 265 -24.43 0.62 1.49
C ALA A 265 -24.47 2.04 2.09
N LEU A 266 -23.52 2.90 1.71
CA LEU A 266 -23.51 4.31 2.09
C LEU A 266 -24.38 5.10 1.11
N GLU A 267 -25.43 5.75 1.58
CA GLU A 267 -26.34 6.52 0.72
C GLU A 267 -25.68 7.79 0.18
N GLY A 268 -24.93 8.48 1.05
CA GLY A 268 -24.16 9.66 0.68
C GLY A 268 -23.16 10.01 1.78
N PRO A 269 -22.15 10.85 1.47
CA PRO A 269 -21.13 11.23 2.45
C PRO A 269 -21.70 11.88 3.71
N GLU A 270 -22.84 12.58 3.60
CA GLU A 270 -23.56 13.25 4.70
C GLU A 270 -24.10 12.26 5.75
N SER A 271 -24.32 11.00 5.39
CA SER A 271 -24.78 9.96 6.32
C SER A 271 -23.63 9.25 7.05
N LEU A 272 -22.38 9.44 6.63
CA LEU A 272 -21.23 8.69 7.13
C LEU A 272 -21.01 8.93 8.63
N ALA A 273 -21.04 10.18 9.09
CA ALA A 273 -20.81 10.52 10.49
C ALA A 273 -21.83 9.86 11.41
N SER A 274 -23.12 9.93 11.07
CA SER A 274 -24.21 9.30 11.84
C SER A 274 -24.08 7.78 11.87
N LEU A 275 -23.68 7.16 10.76
CA LEU A 275 -23.47 5.73 10.67
C LEU A 275 -22.30 5.27 11.55
N ILE A 276 -21.17 5.97 11.49
CA ILE A 276 -20.00 5.68 12.33
C ILE A 276 -20.33 5.89 13.80
N ALA A 277 -21.01 6.97 14.18
CA ALA A 277 -21.40 7.26 15.56
C ALA A 277 -22.31 6.18 16.15
N ALA A 278 -23.13 5.52 15.34
CA ALA A 278 -24.03 4.47 15.78
C ALA A 278 -23.34 3.10 16.04
N MET A 279 -22.17 2.86 15.43
CA MET A 279 -21.54 1.54 15.48
C MET A 279 -20.14 1.52 16.11
N ALA A 280 -19.37 2.60 16.00
CA ALA A 280 -17.99 2.61 16.45
C ALA A 280 -17.85 2.80 17.96
N GLN A 281 -16.89 2.10 18.57
CA GLN A 281 -16.58 2.13 19.99
C GLN A 281 -15.11 2.58 20.23
N PRO A 282 -14.78 3.03 21.46
CA PRO A 282 -13.40 3.38 21.81
C PRO A 282 -12.43 2.23 21.51
N GLY A 283 -11.35 2.54 20.80
CA GLY A 283 -10.37 1.56 20.35
C GLY A 283 -10.54 1.12 18.90
N ASP A 284 -11.67 1.41 18.26
CA ASP A 284 -11.93 1.04 16.87
C ASP A 284 -11.12 1.91 15.89
N TYR A 285 -10.90 1.37 14.71
CA TYR A 285 -10.30 2.06 13.55
C TYR A 285 -11.32 2.20 12.43
N VAL A 286 -11.45 3.41 11.90
CA VAL A 286 -12.22 3.70 10.70
C VAL A 286 -11.24 3.97 9.57
N ALA A 287 -11.14 3.08 8.59
CA ALA A 287 -10.26 3.20 7.43
C ALA A 287 -11.04 3.67 6.21
N CYS A 288 -10.82 4.91 5.78
CA CYS A 288 -11.37 5.47 4.55
C CYS A 288 -10.43 5.15 3.39
N LEU A 289 -10.91 4.36 2.41
CA LEU A 289 -10.12 3.73 1.36
C LEU A 289 -10.57 4.16 -0.02
N GLY A 290 -9.66 4.71 -0.83
CA GLY A 290 -9.96 5.03 -2.22
C GLY A 290 -9.18 6.22 -2.78
N ALA A 291 -9.11 6.29 -4.11
CA ALA A 291 -8.40 7.34 -4.84
C ALA A 291 -9.26 8.59 -5.13
N GLY A 292 -10.56 8.53 -4.83
CA GLY A 292 -11.53 9.58 -5.15
C GLY A 292 -11.71 10.64 -4.06
N SER A 293 -12.97 11.11 -3.93
CA SER A 293 -13.36 12.16 -2.97
C SER A 293 -13.37 11.72 -1.51
N ILE A 294 -13.23 10.43 -1.24
CA ILE A 294 -13.28 9.85 0.12
C ILE A 294 -12.24 10.46 1.08
N THR A 295 -11.10 10.91 0.57
CA THR A 295 -10.11 11.66 1.35
C THR A 295 -10.73 12.88 2.04
N GLN A 296 -11.59 13.63 1.33
CA GLN A 296 -12.26 14.81 1.91
C GLN A 296 -13.17 14.39 3.07
N TRP A 297 -13.86 13.25 2.94
CA TRP A 297 -14.71 12.71 4.00
C TRP A 297 -13.88 12.28 5.21
N ALA A 298 -12.76 11.61 4.99
CA ALA A 298 -11.84 11.19 6.05
C ALA A 298 -11.32 12.36 6.88
N TYR A 299 -11.05 13.51 6.24
CA TYR A 299 -10.60 14.72 6.94
C TYR A 299 -11.75 15.48 7.62
N ALA A 300 -12.96 15.45 7.08
CA ALA A 300 -14.14 16.09 7.67
C ALA A 300 -14.73 15.29 8.84
N LEU A 301 -14.67 13.96 8.76
CA LEU A 301 -15.34 13.03 9.67
C LEU A 301 -15.08 13.28 11.16
N PRO A 302 -13.86 13.59 11.65
CA PRO A 302 -13.65 13.87 13.07
C PRO A 302 -14.48 15.07 13.59
N ALA A 303 -14.59 16.12 12.78
CA ALA A 303 -15.36 17.32 13.14
C ALA A 303 -16.87 17.07 13.04
N GLU A 304 -17.31 16.35 12.01
CA GLU A 304 -18.72 15.97 11.82
C GLU A 304 -19.21 15.09 12.97
N LEU A 305 -18.43 14.09 13.38
CA LEU A 305 -18.72 13.22 14.53
C LEU A 305 -18.77 14.03 15.85
N ALA A 306 -17.91 15.00 16.02
CA ALA A 306 -17.94 15.88 17.22
C ALA A 306 -19.18 16.80 17.26
N ALA A 307 -19.77 17.11 16.10
CA ALA A 307 -20.98 17.90 15.99
C ALA A 307 -22.27 17.10 16.25
N LEU A 308 -22.22 15.77 16.17
CA LEU A 308 -23.33 14.87 16.54
C LEU A 308 -23.40 14.79 18.08
N ARG A 309 -24.20 15.63 18.70
CA ARG A 309 -24.45 15.64 20.17
C ARG A 309 -25.85 15.15 20.48
#